data_5beee1f8e39a2cc3acd02ba9b39151cd
#
_entry.id   5beee1f8e39a2cc3acd02ba9b39151cd
#
_cell.length_a   1.000
_cell.length_b   1.000
_cell.length_c   1.000
_cell.angle_alpha   90.00
_cell.angle_beta   90.00
_cell.angle_gamma   90.00
#
_symmetry.space_group_name_H-M   'P 1'
#
loop_
_entity.id
_entity.type
_entity.pdbx_description
1 polymer ?
#
loop_
_entity_poly.entity_id
_entity_poly.type
_entity_poly.pdbx_seq_one_letter_code
_entity_poly.pdbx_strand_id
1 'polypeptide(L)'
;MNAQDNLDITGTDRVRFHLAGRSVKLDPRLHAVRRDLADISLAGTLFAPHYAKAQATRCIASGAFLRAKGDAQAKAVSQLLYGETFHVLDITGGWAWGFCGHDGYVGYVERTALSASAMAAQPTHRVSAISAPVFAGASIKAAINDFLPCG
;
A
#
# COMPACT_ATOMS: atom_id res chain seq x y z
N MET A 1 -56.45 38.82 22.78
CA MET A 1 -56.75 37.67 21.90
C MET A 1 -55.39 37.20 21.39
N ASN A 2 -54.90 36.14 22.03
CA ASN A 2 -53.58 35.56 21.74
C ASN A 2 -53.74 34.45 20.72
N ALA A 3 -53.14 34.59 19.58
CA ALA A 3 -52.90 33.48 18.65
C ALA A 3 -51.48 32.97 18.97
N GLN A 4 -51.38 31.82 19.64
CA GLN A 4 -50.17 31.04 19.75
C GLN A 4 -49.98 30.26 18.44
N ASP A 5 -49.04 30.70 17.62
CA ASP A 5 -48.59 29.94 16.46
C ASP A 5 -47.73 28.77 17.01
N ASN A 6 -48.35 27.61 17.01
CA ASN A 6 -47.70 26.36 17.41
C ASN A 6 -46.97 25.84 16.16
N LEU A 7 -45.69 26.14 16.03
CA LEU A 7 -44.83 25.55 15.03
C LEU A 7 -44.60 24.06 15.37
N ASP A 8 -45.43 23.25 14.74
CA ASP A 8 -45.30 21.79 14.79
C ASP A 8 -44.09 21.36 13.93
N ILE A 9 -42.92 21.18 14.58
CA ILE A 9 -41.70 20.65 13.93
C ILE A 9 -41.73 19.13 14.04
N THR A 10 -42.73 18.50 13.43
CA THR A 10 -42.80 17.06 13.24
C THR A 10 -42.42 16.72 11.80
N GLY A 11 -41.22 16.20 11.65
CA GLY A 11 -40.81 15.53 10.41
C GLY A 11 -39.72 16.26 9.63
N THR A 12 -38.49 16.16 10.11
CA THR A 12 -37.35 16.30 9.21
C THR A 12 -37.42 15.14 8.18
N ASP A 13 -38.01 15.42 7.05
CA ASP A 13 -38.00 14.53 5.90
C ASP A 13 -36.53 14.39 5.46
N ARG A 14 -35.88 13.34 5.94
CA ARG A 14 -34.50 13.03 5.56
C ARG A 14 -34.50 12.54 4.15
N VAL A 15 -34.25 13.44 3.21
CA VAL A 15 -34.04 13.10 1.80
C VAL A 15 -32.90 12.09 1.75
N ARG A 16 -33.24 10.84 1.50
CA ARG A 16 -32.27 9.76 1.26
C ARG A 16 -31.77 9.90 -0.17
N PHE A 17 -30.55 10.38 -0.33
CA PHE A 17 -29.87 10.35 -1.61
C PHE A 17 -29.36 8.91 -1.86
N HIS A 18 -29.93 8.25 -2.84
CA HIS A 18 -29.34 7.05 -3.39
C HIS A 18 -28.31 7.47 -4.44
N LEU A 19 -27.05 7.19 -4.18
CA LEU A 19 -26.01 7.31 -5.19
C LEU A 19 -26.23 6.20 -6.23
N ALA A 20 -27.05 6.46 -7.24
CA ALA A 20 -27.24 5.61 -8.40
C ALA A 20 -26.13 5.92 -9.41
N GLY A 21 -24.93 5.39 -9.16
CA GLY A 21 -23.81 5.42 -10.09
C GLY A 21 -23.52 4.04 -10.64
N ARG A 22 -22.82 3.96 -11.79
CA ARG A 22 -22.28 2.71 -12.30
C ARG A 22 -21.37 2.11 -11.22
N SER A 23 -21.73 0.94 -10.68
CA SER A 23 -20.85 0.17 -9.80
C SER A 23 -19.67 -0.32 -10.63
N VAL A 24 -18.51 0.33 -10.49
CA VAL A 24 -17.29 -0.14 -11.10
C VAL A 24 -16.77 -1.31 -10.25
N LYS A 25 -16.73 -2.50 -10.84
CA LYS A 25 -16.12 -3.67 -10.19
C LYS A 25 -14.61 -3.57 -10.33
N LEU A 26 -13.96 -3.04 -9.29
CA LEU A 26 -12.50 -2.99 -9.21
C LEU A 26 -11.95 -4.33 -8.74
N ASP A 27 -10.81 -4.74 -9.31
CA ASP A 27 -10.04 -5.88 -8.80
C ASP A 27 -9.25 -5.44 -7.56
N PRO A 28 -9.57 -5.97 -6.36
CA PRO A 28 -8.90 -5.56 -5.12
C PRO A 28 -7.41 -5.98 -5.05
N ARG A 29 -6.94 -6.79 -5.99
CA ARG A 29 -5.52 -7.15 -6.10
C ARG A 29 -4.70 -6.04 -6.76
N LEU A 30 -5.32 -5.20 -7.59
CA LEU A 30 -4.67 -4.17 -8.40
C LEU A 30 -5.16 -2.75 -8.06
N HIS A 31 -6.20 -2.62 -7.25
CA HIS A 31 -6.75 -1.34 -6.83
C HIS A 31 -6.70 -1.27 -5.30
N ALA A 32 -5.91 -0.33 -4.80
CA ALA A 32 -5.70 -0.18 -3.37
C ALA A 32 -6.94 0.40 -2.69
N VAL A 33 -7.87 -0.47 -2.38
CA VAL A 33 -9.11 -0.18 -1.66
C VAL A 33 -9.36 -1.23 -0.59
N ARG A 34 -9.69 -0.77 0.61
CA ARG A 34 -10.22 -1.57 1.72
C ARG A 34 -11.40 -0.82 2.35
N ARG A 35 -12.05 -1.44 3.34
CA ARG A 35 -13.32 -0.92 3.89
C ARG A 35 -13.24 0.53 4.40
N ASP A 36 -12.11 0.93 4.94
CA ASP A 36 -11.88 2.21 5.63
C ASP A 36 -11.09 3.22 4.80
N LEU A 37 -10.31 2.76 3.81
CA LEU A 37 -9.31 3.58 3.11
C LEU A 37 -9.17 3.16 1.66
N ALA A 38 -8.98 4.15 0.77
CA ALA A 38 -8.62 3.93 -0.63
C ALA A 38 -7.49 4.88 -1.07
N ASP A 39 -6.79 4.49 -2.13
CA ASP A 39 -5.87 5.40 -2.80
C ASP A 39 -6.61 6.60 -3.39
N ILE A 40 -6.03 7.80 -3.28
CA ILE A 40 -6.63 9.04 -3.79
C ILE A 40 -6.89 9.00 -5.30
N SER A 41 -6.15 8.21 -6.06
CA SER A 41 -6.37 8.04 -7.50
C SER A 41 -7.72 7.41 -7.84
N LEU A 42 -8.34 6.74 -6.87
CA LEU A 42 -9.67 6.14 -7.00
C LEU A 42 -10.81 7.09 -6.62
N ALA A 43 -10.50 8.31 -6.16
CA ALA A 43 -11.50 9.33 -5.87
C ALA A 43 -12.26 9.70 -7.16
N GLY A 44 -13.58 9.73 -7.07
CA GLY A 44 -14.47 9.91 -8.24
C GLY A 44 -14.82 8.62 -8.99
N THR A 45 -14.11 7.51 -8.76
CA THR A 45 -14.44 6.19 -9.32
C THR A 45 -15.26 5.35 -8.35
N LEU A 46 -14.91 5.42 -7.07
CA LEU A 46 -15.63 4.74 -5.99
C LEU A 46 -15.75 5.65 -4.77
N PHE A 47 -16.72 5.38 -3.91
CA PHE A 47 -16.82 6.02 -2.61
C PHE A 47 -16.00 5.23 -1.58
N ALA A 48 -15.13 5.92 -0.84
CA ALA A 48 -14.45 5.40 0.33
C ALA A 48 -14.58 6.39 1.51
N PRO A 49 -14.60 5.90 2.78
CA PRO A 49 -14.65 6.77 3.96
C PRO A 49 -13.47 7.74 4.03
N HIS A 50 -12.28 7.26 3.65
CA HIS A 50 -11.06 8.05 3.60
C HIS A 50 -10.28 7.76 2.32
N TYR A 51 -9.51 8.76 1.86
CA TYR A 51 -8.55 8.61 0.78
C TYR A 51 -7.17 9.03 1.27
N ALA A 52 -6.15 8.26 0.89
CA ALA A 52 -4.76 8.59 1.18
C ALA A 52 -3.97 8.77 -0.12
N LYS A 53 -3.01 9.67 -0.09
CA LYS A 53 -1.99 9.78 -1.13
C LYS A 53 -0.85 8.83 -0.79
N ALA A 54 -0.52 7.94 -1.71
CA ALA A 54 0.54 6.97 -1.53
C ALA A 54 1.91 7.65 -1.37
N GLN A 55 2.70 7.16 -0.41
CA GLN A 55 4.09 7.56 -0.21
C GLN A 55 5.01 6.51 -0.79
N ALA A 56 5.86 6.89 -1.75
CA ALA A 56 6.83 6.00 -2.33
C ALA A 56 7.93 5.65 -1.31
N THR A 57 8.24 4.37 -1.22
CA THR A 57 9.33 3.81 -0.41
C THR A 57 10.07 2.78 -1.25
N ARG A 58 11.24 2.36 -0.78
CA ARG A 58 12.05 1.33 -1.44
C ARG A 58 12.26 0.13 -0.54
N CYS A 59 12.16 -1.07 -1.09
CA CYS A 59 12.52 -2.29 -0.39
C CYS A 59 14.03 -2.30 -0.13
N ILE A 60 14.41 -2.49 1.14
CA ILE A 60 15.80 -2.55 1.60
C ILE A 60 16.19 -3.94 2.11
N ALA A 61 15.25 -4.88 2.13
CA ALA A 61 15.52 -6.29 2.38
C ALA A 61 15.85 -6.99 1.05
N SER A 62 16.61 -8.07 1.09
CA SER A 62 16.90 -8.92 -0.08
C SER A 62 15.63 -9.46 -0.74
N GLY A 63 14.57 -9.63 0.04
CA GLY A 63 13.22 -9.91 -0.42
C GLY A 63 12.22 -9.74 0.72
N ALA A 64 11.04 -9.22 0.42
CA ALA A 64 9.96 -9.05 1.37
C ALA A 64 8.65 -9.58 0.80
N PHE A 65 7.98 -10.48 1.50
CA PHE A 65 6.69 -11.00 1.04
C PHE A 65 5.60 -9.92 1.13
N LEU A 66 4.87 -9.76 0.04
CA LEU A 66 3.60 -9.07 0.02
C LEU A 66 2.51 -10.04 0.48
N ARG A 67 1.78 -9.70 1.53
CA ARG A 67 0.80 -10.59 2.16
C ARG A 67 -0.61 -10.05 2.02
N ALA A 68 -1.58 -10.97 2.04
CA ALA A 68 -3.00 -10.62 1.95
C ALA A 68 -3.53 -9.89 3.20
N LYS A 69 -2.83 -9.99 4.34
CA LYS A 69 -3.15 -9.33 5.63
C LYS A 69 -1.84 -8.94 6.32
N GLY A 70 -1.90 -7.98 7.25
CA GLY A 70 -0.79 -7.59 8.10
C GLY A 70 -0.49 -8.62 9.20
N ASP A 71 -0.12 -9.82 8.78
CA ASP A 71 0.17 -10.97 9.63
C ASP A 71 1.24 -11.84 8.95
N ALA A 72 2.25 -12.25 9.70
CA ALA A 72 3.36 -13.08 9.22
C ALA A 72 2.92 -14.47 8.72
N GLN A 73 1.79 -14.98 9.20
CA GLN A 73 1.21 -16.25 8.77
C GLN A 73 0.20 -16.10 7.62
N ALA A 74 -0.13 -14.87 7.24
CA ALA A 74 -1.03 -14.61 6.12
C ALA A 74 -0.43 -15.09 4.80
N LYS A 75 -1.31 -15.51 3.88
CA LYS A 75 -0.92 -15.93 2.52
C LYS A 75 -0.08 -14.86 1.83
N ALA A 76 1.08 -15.23 1.31
CA ALA A 76 1.84 -14.40 0.39
C ALA A 76 1.11 -14.31 -0.95
N VAL A 77 0.99 -13.10 -1.48
CA VAL A 77 0.33 -12.80 -2.77
C VAL A 77 1.30 -12.34 -3.83
N SER A 78 2.45 -11.78 -3.42
CA SER A 78 3.58 -11.39 -4.27
C SER A 78 4.84 -11.29 -3.40
N GLN A 79 5.92 -10.79 -3.98
CA GLN A 79 7.19 -10.52 -3.30
C GLN A 79 7.80 -9.26 -3.87
N LEU A 80 8.34 -8.41 -2.99
CA LEU A 80 9.21 -7.30 -3.32
C LEU A 80 10.66 -7.75 -3.27
N LEU A 81 11.46 -7.35 -4.22
CA LEU A 81 12.90 -7.56 -4.24
C LEU A 81 13.63 -6.30 -3.76
N TYR A 82 14.90 -6.45 -3.42
CA TYR A 82 15.74 -5.32 -3.01
C TYR A 82 15.74 -4.22 -4.10
N GLY A 83 15.51 -2.99 -3.69
CA GLY A 83 15.49 -1.83 -4.58
C GLY A 83 14.13 -1.54 -5.23
N GLU A 84 13.17 -2.47 -5.21
CA GLU A 84 11.84 -2.22 -5.76
C GLU A 84 11.04 -1.18 -4.97
N THR A 85 10.22 -0.43 -5.70
CA THR A 85 9.36 0.59 -5.11
C THR A 85 8.08 0.00 -4.56
N PHE A 86 7.71 0.41 -3.34
CA PHE A 86 6.41 0.14 -2.74
C PHE A 86 5.74 1.45 -2.35
N HIS A 87 4.48 1.62 -2.74
CA HIS A 87 3.65 2.78 -2.46
C HIS A 87 2.81 2.55 -1.21
N VAL A 88 3.21 3.17 -0.11
CA VAL A 88 2.56 3.02 1.21
C VAL A 88 1.37 3.96 1.32
N LEU A 89 0.22 3.43 1.71
CA LEU A 89 -1.01 4.18 1.98
C LEU A 89 -1.33 4.24 3.48
N ASP A 90 -0.94 3.21 4.24
CA ASP A 90 -1.20 3.12 5.67
C ASP A 90 -0.14 2.27 6.38
N ILE A 91 0.12 2.58 7.65
CA ILE A 91 1.03 1.80 8.50
C ILE A 91 0.33 1.50 9.81
N THR A 92 0.13 0.23 10.11
CA THR A 92 -0.53 -0.23 11.33
C THR A 92 0.12 -1.52 11.84
N GLY A 93 0.43 -1.59 13.14
CA GLY A 93 0.92 -2.81 13.79
C GLY A 93 2.22 -3.36 13.21
N GLY A 94 3.13 -2.50 12.70
CA GLY A 94 4.39 -2.93 12.07
C GLY A 94 4.27 -3.34 10.60
N TRP A 95 3.07 -3.22 10.00
CA TRP A 95 2.79 -3.53 8.61
C TRP A 95 2.48 -2.26 7.82
N ALA A 96 3.05 -2.16 6.62
CA ALA A 96 2.71 -1.16 5.64
C ALA A 96 1.71 -1.75 4.63
N TRP A 97 0.55 -1.13 4.47
CA TRP A 97 -0.42 -1.46 3.44
C TRP A 97 -0.27 -0.51 2.26
N GLY A 98 -0.35 -1.07 1.06
CA GLY A 98 -0.16 -0.30 -0.16
C GLY A 98 -0.07 -1.19 -1.39
N PHE A 99 0.72 -0.77 -2.38
CA PHE A 99 0.87 -1.50 -3.64
C PHE A 99 2.29 -1.42 -4.20
N CYS A 100 2.68 -2.46 -4.92
CA CYS A 100 3.98 -2.54 -5.60
C CYS A 100 4.02 -1.57 -6.79
N GLY A 101 5.14 -0.87 -6.95
CA GLY A 101 5.33 0.05 -8.07
C GLY A 101 5.53 -0.66 -9.42
N HIS A 102 5.97 -1.93 -9.41
CA HIS A 102 6.27 -2.68 -10.63
C HIS A 102 5.00 -3.29 -11.26
N ASP A 103 4.19 -3.98 -10.49
CA ASP A 103 3.06 -4.79 -10.97
C ASP A 103 1.69 -4.31 -10.44
N GLY A 104 1.68 -3.31 -9.54
CA GLY A 104 0.48 -2.76 -8.95
C GLY A 104 -0.19 -3.65 -7.91
N TYR A 105 0.38 -4.81 -7.57
CA TYR A 105 -0.22 -5.71 -6.58
C TYR A 105 -0.36 -5.06 -5.22
N VAL A 106 -1.57 -5.18 -4.66
CA VAL A 106 -1.96 -4.60 -3.37
C VAL A 106 -1.78 -5.62 -2.25
N GLY A 107 -1.23 -5.17 -1.13
CA GLY A 107 -1.07 -6.03 0.05
C GLY A 107 -0.35 -5.35 1.20
N TYR A 108 0.13 -6.18 2.11
CA TYR A 108 0.84 -5.79 3.33
C TYR A 108 2.29 -6.27 3.28
N VAL A 109 3.22 -5.37 3.59
CA VAL A 109 4.67 -5.66 3.72
C VAL A 109 5.11 -5.27 5.12
N GLU A 110 6.05 -6.00 5.71
CA GLU A 110 6.67 -5.58 6.97
C GLU A 110 7.31 -4.20 6.81
N ARG A 111 6.96 -3.27 7.71
CA ARG A 111 7.48 -1.90 7.64
C ARG A 111 9.02 -1.84 7.69
N THR A 112 9.64 -2.75 8.41
CA THR A 112 11.10 -2.83 8.55
C THR A 112 11.82 -3.15 7.23
N ALA A 113 11.13 -3.76 6.27
CA ALA A 113 11.67 -4.03 4.94
C ALA A 113 11.66 -2.80 4.01
N LEU A 114 11.08 -1.67 4.44
CA LEU A 114 10.89 -0.49 3.61
C LEU A 114 11.63 0.73 4.16
N SER A 115 12.17 1.56 3.27
CA SER A 115 12.79 2.84 3.60
C SER A 115 12.35 3.95 2.65
N ALA A 116 11.85 5.05 3.20
CA ALA A 116 11.56 6.26 2.43
C ALA A 116 12.85 6.99 2.03
N SER A 117 13.86 7.01 2.89
CA SER A 117 15.15 7.66 2.61
C SER A 117 15.92 6.98 1.46
N ALA A 118 15.72 5.67 1.25
CA ALA A 118 16.34 4.96 0.13
C ALA A 118 15.85 5.44 -1.25
N MET A 119 14.72 6.16 -1.32
CA MET A 119 14.24 6.78 -2.56
C MET A 119 15.15 7.92 -3.07
N ALA A 120 15.94 8.54 -2.21
CA ALA A 120 16.88 9.59 -2.60
C ALA A 120 18.09 9.04 -3.39
N ALA A 121 18.43 7.76 -3.19
CA ALA A 121 19.53 7.12 -3.90
C ALA A 121 19.07 6.64 -5.28
N GLN A 122 19.76 7.07 -6.32
CA GLN A 122 19.50 6.55 -7.67
C GLN A 122 20.31 5.26 -7.88
N PRO A 123 19.67 4.15 -8.33
CA PRO A 123 20.39 2.93 -8.67
C PRO A 123 21.36 3.21 -9.82
N THR A 124 22.60 2.82 -9.68
CA THR A 124 23.64 2.93 -10.73
C THR A 124 23.97 1.58 -11.35
N HIS A 125 23.60 0.49 -10.70
CA HIS A 125 23.86 -0.88 -11.12
C HIS A 125 22.65 -1.75 -10.83
N ARG A 126 22.55 -2.86 -11.54
CA ARG A 126 21.57 -3.90 -11.22
C ARG A 126 22.25 -5.26 -11.18
N VAL A 127 21.68 -6.19 -10.42
CA VAL A 127 22.13 -7.57 -10.38
C VAL A 127 21.64 -8.30 -11.62
N SER A 128 22.56 -8.78 -12.46
CA SER A 128 22.24 -9.55 -13.67
C SER A 128 22.25 -11.06 -13.46
N ALA A 129 22.88 -11.53 -12.39
CA ALA A 129 22.88 -12.94 -12.00
C ALA A 129 21.58 -13.28 -11.28
N ILE A 130 21.16 -14.55 -11.27
CA ILE A 130 19.98 -15.02 -10.53
C ILE A 130 20.09 -14.63 -9.05
N SER A 131 21.31 -14.71 -8.48
CA SER A 131 21.61 -14.30 -7.13
C SER A 131 23.09 -13.84 -7.06
N ALA A 132 23.32 -12.73 -6.35
CA ALA A 132 24.67 -12.19 -6.13
C ALA A 132 24.95 -12.09 -4.63
N PRO A 133 26.05 -12.65 -4.11
CA PRO A 133 26.42 -12.53 -2.71
C PRO A 133 26.87 -11.10 -2.40
N VAL A 134 26.45 -10.60 -1.22
CA VAL A 134 26.90 -9.32 -0.64
C VAL A 134 27.92 -9.64 0.45
N PHE A 135 29.19 -9.28 0.19
CA PHE A 135 30.28 -9.53 1.13
C PHE A 135 30.41 -8.41 2.17
N ALA A 136 30.85 -8.76 3.37
CA ALA A 136 31.15 -7.82 4.45
C ALA A 136 32.33 -6.86 4.14
N GLY A 137 33.10 -7.15 3.11
CA GLY A 137 34.24 -6.35 2.69
C GLY A 137 34.63 -6.64 1.24
N ALA A 138 35.53 -5.83 0.68
CA ALA A 138 35.96 -5.92 -0.72
C ALA A 138 36.90 -7.13 -0.96
N SER A 139 36.44 -8.32 -0.62
CA SER A 139 37.18 -9.58 -0.81
C SER A 139 36.19 -10.73 -0.98
N ILE A 140 36.46 -11.62 -1.93
CA ILE A 140 35.73 -12.89 -2.09
C ILE A 140 35.92 -13.87 -0.93
N LYS A 141 36.89 -13.60 -0.04
CA LYS A 141 37.12 -14.35 1.19
C LYS A 141 36.45 -13.75 2.41
N ALA A 142 35.83 -12.58 2.28
CA ALA A 142 35.05 -11.97 3.37
C ALA A 142 33.75 -12.75 3.61
N ALA A 143 33.20 -12.60 4.82
CA ALA A 143 31.94 -13.21 5.17
C ALA A 143 30.82 -12.68 4.22
N ILE A 144 29.90 -13.55 3.86
CA ILE A 144 28.70 -13.17 3.11
C ILE A 144 27.67 -12.67 4.11
N ASN A 145 27.20 -11.46 3.93
CA ASN A 145 26.16 -10.85 4.76
C ASN A 145 24.76 -11.13 4.23
N ASP A 146 24.59 -11.18 2.91
CA ASP A 146 23.28 -11.34 2.27
C ASP A 146 23.43 -11.79 0.81
N PHE A 147 22.31 -12.06 0.17
CA PHE A 147 22.21 -12.33 -1.26
C PHE A 147 21.18 -11.39 -1.89
N LEU A 148 21.55 -10.72 -2.97
CA LEU A 148 20.62 -9.93 -3.77
C LEU A 148 20.12 -10.74 -4.96
N PRO A 149 18.81 -10.76 -5.23
CA PRO A 149 18.24 -11.39 -6.40
C PRO A 149 18.54 -10.58 -7.68
N CYS A 150 18.25 -11.16 -8.82
CA CYS A 150 18.25 -10.46 -10.11
C CYS A 150 17.21 -9.33 -10.10
N GLY A 151 17.62 -8.10 -10.45
CA GLY A 151 16.73 -6.94 -10.48
C GLY A 151 17.46 -5.62 -10.65
#